data_7ab47d988d09ea194f7d04e48815d97b
#
_entry.id   7ab47d988d09ea194f7d04e48815d97b
#
_cell.length_a   1.000
_cell.length_b   1.000
_cell.length_c   1.000
_cell.angle_alpha   90.00
_cell.angle_beta   90.00
_cell.angle_gamma   90.00
#
_symmetry.space_group_name_H-M   'P 1'
#
loop_
_entity.id
_entity.type
_entity.pdbx_description
1 polymer ?
#
loop_
_entity_poly.entity_id
_entity_poly.type
_entity_poly.pdbx_seq_one_letter_code
_entity_poly.pdbx_strand_id
1 'polypeptide(L)'
;HVLKIKWNDSEALEELLDKHGNEIAGFISSPYDHPVSRDNSLPDDGYWEKVTSLCKKHEVLTIVDDVRAGFRINLHGSNVAFGFSPDMICFGKAIANGHPLASLVGSNDIKKAAEKVYFTGTQFFSAPPMAASLATLKELRKADAPNKLIEYGKKLNDRLVKVAKEEGFNLIASGMPSMPYYRLEGVDFETHFKWIDE
;
A
#
# COMPACT_ATOMS: atom_id res chain seq x y z
N HIS A 1 -5.18 22.28 -4.06
CA HIS A 1 -3.83 22.44 -3.89
C HIS A 1 -3.20 21.23 -3.21
N VAL A 2 -2.33 20.52 -3.96
CA VAL A 2 -1.62 19.32 -3.51
C VAL A 2 -0.13 19.58 -3.67
N LEU A 3 0.63 19.40 -2.60
CA LEU A 3 2.09 19.40 -2.61
C LEU A 3 2.57 17.96 -2.79
N LYS A 4 3.71 17.76 -3.44
CA LYS A 4 4.27 16.42 -3.70
C LYS A 4 5.72 16.38 -3.24
N ILE A 5 6.09 15.28 -2.60
CA ILE A 5 7.47 14.91 -2.27
C ILE A 5 7.79 13.57 -2.91
N LYS A 6 9.07 13.24 -3.01
CA LYS A 6 9.50 11.92 -3.43
C LYS A 6 9.19 10.88 -2.35
N TRP A 7 8.95 9.65 -2.77
CA TRP A 7 8.83 8.53 -1.86
C TRP A 7 10.13 8.38 -1.06
N ASN A 8 10.01 8.05 0.21
CA ASN A 8 11.12 7.82 1.15
C ASN A 8 11.97 9.07 1.48
N ASP A 9 11.51 10.26 1.09
CA ASP A 9 12.17 11.54 1.36
C ASP A 9 11.54 12.22 2.58
N SER A 10 11.91 11.74 3.77
CA SER A 10 11.42 12.30 5.03
C SER A 10 12.00 13.69 5.33
N GLU A 11 13.14 14.05 4.73
CA GLU A 11 13.74 15.38 4.88
C GLU A 11 12.96 16.42 4.10
N ALA A 12 12.60 16.12 2.85
CA ALA A 12 11.70 16.98 2.07
C ALA A 12 10.32 17.14 2.75
N LEU A 13 9.81 16.10 3.44
CA LEU A 13 8.59 16.23 4.25
C LEU A 13 8.79 17.22 5.40
N GLU A 14 9.90 17.12 6.12
CA GLU A 14 10.23 18.00 7.25
C GLU A 14 10.30 19.46 6.80
N GLU A 15 11.06 19.75 5.74
CA GLU A 15 11.17 21.11 5.16
C GLU A 15 9.80 21.66 4.72
N LEU A 16 8.97 20.81 4.11
CA LEU A 16 7.65 21.19 3.63
C LEU A 16 6.70 21.49 4.80
N LEU A 17 6.74 20.69 5.86
CA LEU A 17 5.92 20.87 7.05
C LEU A 17 6.38 22.07 7.88
N ASP A 18 7.67 22.30 8.02
CA ASP A 18 8.19 23.51 8.70
C ASP A 18 7.78 24.79 7.98
N LYS A 19 7.66 24.75 6.66
CA LYS A 19 7.26 25.90 5.85
C LYS A 19 5.75 26.11 5.75
N HIS A 20 4.98 25.03 5.67
CA HIS A 20 3.55 25.06 5.30
C HIS A 20 2.65 24.22 6.26
N GLY A 21 3.18 23.70 7.37
CA GLY A 21 2.45 22.77 8.21
C GLY A 21 1.07 23.23 8.67
N ASN A 22 0.91 24.52 8.97
CA ASN A 22 -0.36 25.14 9.36
C ASN A 22 -1.40 25.25 8.22
N GLU A 23 -1.01 24.98 6.97
CA GLU A 23 -1.88 24.99 5.79
C GLU A 23 -2.19 23.56 5.30
N ILE A 24 -1.50 22.54 5.86
CA ILE A 24 -1.59 21.14 5.43
C ILE A 24 -2.51 20.37 6.36
N ALA A 25 -3.61 19.85 5.84
CA ALA A 25 -4.57 19.07 6.61
C ALA A 25 -4.13 17.60 6.79
N GLY A 26 -3.42 17.02 5.83
CA GLY A 26 -3.01 15.61 5.88
C GLY A 26 -1.90 15.27 4.89
N PHE A 27 -1.11 14.28 5.27
CA PHE A 27 -0.13 13.60 4.43
C PHE A 27 -0.70 12.24 4.04
N ILE A 28 -0.77 11.95 2.74
CA ILE A 28 -1.24 10.66 2.23
C ILE A 28 -0.14 9.97 1.44
N SER A 29 0.09 8.69 1.73
CA SER A 29 1.04 7.85 1.01
C SER A 29 0.64 6.38 1.01
N SER A 30 1.11 5.62 0.03
CA SER A 30 1.10 4.16 0.11
C SER A 30 2.05 3.66 1.20
N PRO A 31 1.84 2.45 1.78
CA PRO A 31 2.70 1.93 2.86
C PRO A 31 4.13 1.64 2.41
N TYR A 32 4.34 1.37 1.13
CA TYR A 32 5.62 1.29 0.45
C TYR A 32 5.45 1.70 -1.02
N ASP A 33 6.54 2.00 -1.71
CA ASP A 33 6.49 2.40 -3.12
C ASP A 33 6.31 1.18 -4.03
N HIS A 34 5.17 1.09 -4.67
CA HIS A 34 4.80 -0.02 -5.53
C HIS A 34 4.17 0.45 -6.85
N PRO A 35 4.94 1.18 -7.67
CA PRO A 35 4.48 1.61 -8.98
C PRO A 35 4.28 0.42 -9.92
N VAL A 36 3.61 0.67 -11.06
CA VAL A 36 3.39 -0.36 -12.08
C VAL A 36 4.40 -0.29 -13.24
N SER A 37 5.34 0.65 -13.17
CA SER A 37 6.24 0.98 -14.29
C SER A 37 7.73 0.97 -13.90
N ARG A 38 8.07 0.66 -12.67
CA ARG A 38 9.46 0.57 -12.17
C ARG A 38 9.52 -0.31 -10.94
N ASP A 39 10.73 -0.63 -10.50
CA ASP A 39 10.97 -1.46 -9.32
C ASP A 39 10.24 -0.92 -8.08
N ASN A 40 9.66 -1.84 -7.31
CA ASN A 40 9.08 -1.52 -6.02
C ASN A 40 10.17 -1.24 -4.98
N SER A 41 9.92 -0.31 -4.06
CA SER A 41 10.86 0.06 -3.00
C SER A 41 10.18 0.01 -1.64
N LEU A 42 10.80 -0.70 -0.70
CA LEU A 42 10.37 -0.72 0.69
C LEU A 42 10.78 0.58 1.40
N PRO A 43 10.09 0.97 2.49
CA PRO A 43 10.52 2.12 3.28
C PRO A 43 11.90 1.86 3.89
N ASP A 44 12.72 2.90 3.96
CA ASP A 44 13.98 2.86 4.69
C ASP A 44 13.73 2.70 6.19
N ASP A 45 14.72 2.20 6.91
CA ASP A 45 14.64 2.04 8.36
C ASP A 45 14.32 3.39 9.04
N GLY A 46 13.28 3.39 9.85
CA GLY A 46 12.84 4.60 10.57
C GLY A 46 12.03 5.60 9.74
N TYR A 47 11.83 5.38 8.44
CA TYR A 47 11.06 6.29 7.59
C TYR A 47 9.67 6.61 8.16
N TRP A 48 8.88 5.59 8.44
CA TRP A 48 7.52 5.78 8.94
C TRP A 48 7.47 6.34 10.37
N GLU A 49 8.45 6.01 11.21
CA GLU A 49 8.60 6.61 12.53
C GLU A 49 8.84 8.13 12.42
N LYS A 50 9.75 8.54 11.54
CA LYS A 50 10.01 9.96 11.26
C LYS A 50 8.78 10.66 10.67
N VAL A 51 8.13 10.08 9.67
CA VAL A 51 6.92 10.64 9.03
C VAL A 51 5.81 10.86 10.05
N THR A 52 5.46 9.84 10.85
CA THR A 52 4.38 9.96 11.82
C THR A 52 4.71 10.96 12.94
N SER A 53 5.97 11.04 13.35
CA SER A 53 6.45 12.02 14.34
C SER A 53 6.34 13.45 13.80
N LEU A 54 6.78 13.69 12.57
CA LEU A 54 6.69 15.00 11.92
C LEU A 54 5.23 15.44 11.72
N CYS A 55 4.39 14.56 11.19
CA CYS A 55 2.98 14.86 11.00
C CYS A 55 2.31 15.21 12.35
N LYS A 56 2.59 14.45 13.39
CA LYS A 56 2.08 14.73 14.74
C LYS A 56 2.58 16.07 15.31
N LYS A 57 3.84 16.41 15.12
CA LYS A 57 4.44 17.69 15.54
C LYS A 57 3.70 18.88 14.93
N HIS A 58 3.25 18.76 13.68
CA HIS A 58 2.59 19.82 12.92
C HIS A 58 1.07 19.69 12.88
N GLU A 59 0.46 18.79 13.67
CA GLU A 59 -0.99 18.51 13.71
C GLU A 59 -1.57 18.14 12.32
N VAL A 60 -0.76 17.48 11.48
CA VAL A 60 -1.11 16.99 10.14
C VAL A 60 -1.54 15.52 10.25
N LEU A 61 -2.68 15.16 9.68
CA LEU A 61 -3.17 13.77 9.69
C LEU A 61 -2.30 12.88 8.80
N THR A 62 -1.91 11.72 9.32
CA THR A 62 -1.23 10.68 8.54
C THR A 62 -2.25 9.71 7.95
N ILE A 63 -2.31 9.62 6.63
CA ILE A 63 -3.26 8.79 5.88
C ILE A 63 -2.50 7.75 5.07
N VAL A 64 -2.87 6.48 5.19
CA VAL A 64 -2.27 5.40 4.41
C VAL A 64 -3.23 4.93 3.32
N ASP A 65 -2.79 5.01 2.08
CA ASP A 65 -3.45 4.36 0.96
C ASP A 65 -3.02 2.88 0.89
N ASP A 66 -3.77 2.05 1.59
CA ASP A 66 -3.57 0.59 1.66
C ASP A 66 -4.51 -0.17 0.71
N VAL A 67 -5.07 0.52 -0.27
CA VAL A 67 -6.01 -0.06 -1.24
C VAL A 67 -5.39 -1.21 -2.02
N ARG A 68 -4.09 -1.17 -2.32
CA ARG A 68 -3.41 -2.23 -3.07
C ARG A 68 -2.70 -3.25 -2.18
N ALA A 69 -2.03 -2.82 -1.12
CA ALA A 69 -1.21 -3.69 -0.28
C ALA A 69 -2.01 -4.33 0.87
N GLY A 70 -3.08 -3.71 1.33
CA GLY A 70 -3.92 -4.19 2.42
C GLY A 70 -4.43 -5.61 2.20
N PHE A 71 -4.43 -6.40 3.27
CA PHE A 71 -4.80 -7.83 3.33
C PHE A 71 -3.87 -8.77 2.54
N ARG A 72 -2.89 -8.25 1.79
CA ARG A 72 -1.86 -9.04 1.09
C ARG A 72 -0.57 -9.17 1.88
N ILE A 73 -0.32 -8.20 2.77
CA ILE A 73 0.88 -8.15 3.60
C ILE A 73 0.53 -8.47 5.05
N ASN A 74 -0.55 -7.88 5.56
CA ASN A 74 -1.04 -8.10 6.91
C ASN A 74 -2.57 -7.96 6.96
N LEU A 75 -3.25 -8.74 7.79
CA LEU A 75 -4.70 -8.72 7.95
C LEU A 75 -5.23 -7.45 8.65
N HIS A 76 -4.38 -6.76 9.38
CA HIS A 76 -4.72 -5.54 10.13
C HIS A 76 -4.26 -4.25 9.44
N GLY A 77 -3.80 -4.36 8.18
CA GLY A 77 -3.23 -3.27 7.41
C GLY A 77 -1.71 -3.37 7.29
N SER A 78 -1.17 -2.85 6.17
CA SER A 78 0.26 -2.92 5.89
C SER A 78 1.10 -2.09 6.86
N ASN A 79 0.50 -1.08 7.50
CA ASN A 79 1.13 -0.28 8.56
C ASN A 79 1.64 -1.13 9.72
N VAL A 80 0.94 -2.24 10.05
CA VAL A 80 1.39 -3.19 11.10
C VAL A 80 2.69 -3.88 10.70
N ALA A 81 2.83 -4.26 9.42
CA ALA A 81 4.05 -4.88 8.93
C ALA A 81 5.26 -3.91 8.91
N PHE A 82 5.00 -2.62 8.77
CA PHE A 82 6.03 -1.56 8.77
C PHE A 82 6.14 -0.81 10.10
N GLY A 83 5.43 -1.26 11.15
CA GLY A 83 5.62 -0.81 12.54
C GLY A 83 5.15 0.61 12.85
N PHE A 84 4.12 1.13 12.19
CA PHE A 84 3.61 2.47 12.45
C PHE A 84 2.08 2.53 12.60
N SER A 85 1.56 3.63 13.15
CA SER A 85 0.14 3.84 13.37
C SER A 85 -0.32 5.14 12.71
N PRO A 86 -1.01 5.08 11.57
CA PRO A 86 -1.59 6.26 10.93
C PRO A 86 -2.90 6.69 11.60
N ASP A 87 -3.34 7.92 11.34
CA ASP A 87 -4.66 8.40 11.76
C ASP A 87 -5.78 7.79 10.93
N MET A 88 -5.53 7.53 9.64
CA MET A 88 -6.51 6.97 8.71
C MET A 88 -5.87 5.95 7.76
N ILE A 89 -6.67 4.95 7.36
CA ILE A 89 -6.28 3.93 6.38
C ILE A 89 -7.39 3.76 5.35
N CYS A 90 -7.02 3.78 4.06
CA CYS A 90 -7.93 3.48 2.97
C CYS A 90 -7.74 2.02 2.54
N PHE A 91 -8.82 1.23 2.52
CA PHE A 91 -8.85 -0.13 2.02
C PHE A 91 -9.73 -0.26 0.77
N GLY A 92 -9.41 -1.24 -0.07
CA GLY A 92 -10.18 -1.56 -1.26
C GLY A 92 -9.74 -2.92 -1.83
N LYS A 93 -10.01 -3.17 -3.09
CA LYS A 93 -9.56 -4.36 -3.83
C LYS A 93 -9.75 -5.68 -3.06
N ALA A 94 -8.72 -6.15 -2.37
CA ALA A 94 -8.72 -7.42 -1.64
C ALA A 94 -9.74 -7.49 -0.49
N ILE A 95 -10.24 -6.35 0.01
CA ILE A 95 -11.22 -6.30 1.10
C ILE A 95 -12.50 -7.11 0.80
N ALA A 96 -12.93 -7.15 -0.46
CA ALA A 96 -14.15 -7.84 -0.87
C ALA A 96 -13.93 -8.77 -2.08
N ASN A 97 -12.67 -9.07 -2.42
CA ASN A 97 -12.25 -10.09 -3.39
C ASN A 97 -13.06 -10.06 -4.72
N GLY A 98 -13.06 -8.90 -5.39
CA GLY A 98 -13.73 -8.69 -6.68
C GLY A 98 -15.10 -8.00 -6.60
N HIS A 99 -15.71 -7.90 -5.42
CA HIS A 99 -16.90 -7.06 -5.25
C HIS A 99 -16.49 -5.60 -5.02
N PRO A 100 -17.26 -4.62 -5.55
CA PRO A 100 -16.93 -3.20 -5.44
C PRO A 100 -17.18 -2.70 -4.02
N LEU A 101 -16.10 -2.62 -3.23
CA LEU A 101 -16.11 -2.09 -1.87
C LEU A 101 -14.79 -1.34 -1.60
N ALA A 102 -14.94 -0.18 -0.98
CA ALA A 102 -13.85 0.57 -0.36
C ALA A 102 -14.24 0.90 1.09
N SER A 103 -13.25 1.06 1.94
CA SER A 103 -13.45 1.43 3.34
C SER A 103 -12.39 2.44 3.77
N LEU A 104 -12.81 3.46 4.48
CA LEU A 104 -11.95 4.38 5.19
C LEU A 104 -12.07 4.09 6.68
N VAL A 105 -10.97 3.74 7.31
CA VAL A 105 -10.87 3.47 8.75
C VAL A 105 -10.06 4.57 9.38
N GLY A 106 -10.46 5.05 10.54
CA GLY A 106 -9.77 6.11 11.26
C GLY A 106 -9.70 5.87 12.75
N SER A 107 -8.84 6.64 13.42
CA SER A 107 -8.75 6.68 14.89
C SER A 107 -10.03 7.26 15.52
N ASN A 108 -10.21 6.99 16.81
CA ASN A 108 -11.36 7.55 17.54
C ASN A 108 -11.34 9.07 17.62
N ASP A 109 -10.16 9.69 17.52
CA ASP A 109 -10.01 11.15 17.64
C ASP A 109 -10.66 11.89 16.47
N ILE A 110 -10.64 11.30 15.26
CA ILE A 110 -11.26 11.89 14.07
C ILE A 110 -12.72 11.49 13.87
N LYS A 111 -13.25 10.55 14.65
CA LYS A 111 -14.63 10.04 14.52
C LYS A 111 -15.67 11.16 14.48
N LYS A 112 -15.61 12.08 15.44
CA LYS A 112 -16.57 13.21 15.53
C LYS A 112 -16.51 14.15 14.32
N ALA A 113 -15.33 14.31 13.70
CA ALA A 113 -15.18 15.08 12.48
C ALA A 113 -15.75 14.34 11.28
N ALA A 114 -15.50 13.02 11.18
CA ALA A 114 -16.04 12.16 10.13
C ALA A 114 -17.58 12.13 10.13
N GLU A 115 -18.23 12.11 11.30
CA GLU A 115 -19.69 12.15 11.46
C GLU A 115 -20.32 13.45 10.88
N LYS A 116 -19.57 14.51 10.75
CA LYS A 116 -20.03 15.81 10.20
C LYS A 116 -19.86 15.92 8.68
N VAL A 117 -19.13 15.01 8.07
CA VAL A 117 -18.91 15.00 6.61
C VAL A 117 -20.11 14.38 5.92
N TYR A 118 -20.81 15.17 5.11
CA TYR A 118 -21.82 14.64 4.23
C TYR A 118 -21.18 13.87 3.09
N PHE A 119 -21.37 12.55 3.11
CA PHE A 119 -20.77 11.66 2.14
C PHE A 119 -21.82 10.64 1.66
N THR A 120 -22.13 10.63 0.37
CA THR A 120 -23.14 9.76 -0.20
C THR A 120 -22.75 9.30 -1.60
N GLY A 121 -23.35 8.20 -2.06
CA GLY A 121 -23.20 7.66 -3.40
C GLY A 121 -24.17 6.51 -3.64
N THR A 122 -24.52 6.28 -4.89
CA THR A 122 -25.53 5.28 -5.29
C THR A 122 -25.21 3.87 -4.79
N GLN A 123 -23.94 3.52 -4.71
CA GLN A 123 -23.49 2.18 -4.29
C GLN A 123 -23.18 2.08 -2.79
N PHE A 124 -23.37 3.15 -2.04
CA PHE A 124 -23.14 3.13 -0.59
C PHE A 124 -24.16 2.24 0.09
N PHE A 125 -23.70 1.52 1.11
CA PHE A 125 -24.53 0.61 1.88
C PHE A 125 -25.11 -0.56 1.09
N SER A 126 -24.55 -0.87 -0.08
CA SER A 126 -24.92 -2.08 -0.82
C SER A 126 -24.54 -3.33 -0.02
N ALA A 127 -25.53 -4.15 0.34
CA ALA A 127 -25.32 -5.32 1.18
C ALA A 127 -24.45 -6.43 0.55
N PRO A 128 -24.54 -6.75 -0.75
CA PRO A 128 -23.75 -7.83 -1.33
C PRO A 128 -22.22 -7.63 -1.19
N PRO A 129 -21.63 -6.47 -1.52
CA PRO A 129 -20.19 -6.25 -1.30
C PRO A 129 -19.78 -6.33 0.18
N MET A 130 -20.64 -5.88 1.10
CA MET A 130 -20.38 -5.99 2.54
C MET A 130 -20.37 -7.44 3.01
N ALA A 131 -21.33 -8.25 2.55
CA ALA A 131 -21.38 -9.68 2.84
C ALA A 131 -20.15 -10.41 2.25
N ALA A 132 -19.76 -10.07 1.02
CA ALA A 132 -18.55 -10.59 0.39
C ALA A 132 -17.29 -10.24 1.19
N SER A 133 -17.19 -9.00 1.69
CA SER A 133 -16.09 -8.58 2.55
C SER A 133 -16.00 -9.40 3.84
N LEU A 134 -17.11 -9.58 4.52
CA LEU A 134 -17.14 -10.38 5.76
C LEU A 134 -16.68 -11.82 5.50
N ALA A 135 -17.17 -12.44 4.43
CA ALA A 135 -16.75 -13.78 4.02
C ALA A 135 -15.26 -13.83 3.65
N THR A 136 -14.78 -12.86 2.86
CA THR A 136 -13.39 -12.75 2.45
C THR A 136 -12.46 -12.62 3.66
N LEU A 137 -12.73 -11.68 4.56
CA LEU A 137 -11.89 -11.46 5.76
C LEU A 137 -11.87 -12.67 6.69
N LYS A 138 -13.00 -13.39 6.80
CA LYS A 138 -13.09 -14.64 7.55
C LYS A 138 -12.18 -15.72 6.94
N GLU A 139 -12.23 -15.92 5.63
CA GLU A 139 -11.39 -16.93 4.96
C GLU A 139 -9.91 -16.55 4.95
N LEU A 140 -9.57 -15.27 4.72
CA LEU A 140 -8.18 -14.80 4.80
C LEU A 140 -7.56 -15.06 6.18
N ARG A 141 -8.34 -14.81 7.25
CA ARG A 141 -7.91 -15.10 8.64
C ARG A 141 -7.74 -16.60 8.88
N LYS A 142 -8.75 -17.41 8.51
CA LYS A 142 -8.72 -18.86 8.67
C LYS A 142 -7.55 -19.51 7.93
N ALA A 143 -7.24 -19.01 6.75
CA ALA A 143 -6.16 -19.51 5.90
C ALA A 143 -4.77 -19.00 6.29
N ASP A 144 -4.66 -18.03 7.18
CA ASP A 144 -3.41 -17.27 7.40
C ASP A 144 -2.84 -16.74 6.07
N ALA A 145 -3.71 -16.12 5.28
CA ALA A 145 -3.46 -15.83 3.88
C ALA A 145 -2.23 -14.93 3.64
N PRO A 146 -1.99 -13.83 4.38
CA PRO A 146 -0.83 -12.99 4.14
C PRO A 146 0.49 -13.75 4.26
N ASN A 147 0.66 -14.58 5.30
CA ASN A 147 1.88 -15.38 5.49
C ASN A 147 2.06 -16.38 4.35
N LYS A 148 0.99 -17.09 3.96
CA LYS A 148 1.03 -18.02 2.83
C LYS A 148 1.35 -17.33 1.50
N LEU A 149 0.79 -16.14 1.26
CA LEU A 149 1.09 -15.35 0.07
C LEU A 149 2.56 -14.92 0.03
N ILE A 150 3.11 -14.51 1.17
CA ILE A 150 4.53 -14.14 1.29
C ILE A 150 5.43 -15.35 1.04
N GLU A 151 5.13 -16.50 1.65
CA GLU A 151 5.90 -17.74 1.45
C GLU A 151 5.84 -18.22 0.00
N TYR A 152 4.64 -18.24 -0.58
CA TYR A 152 4.45 -18.65 -1.97
C TYR A 152 5.18 -17.68 -2.91
N GLY A 153 5.04 -16.37 -2.67
CA GLY A 153 5.70 -15.34 -3.47
C GLY A 153 7.23 -15.45 -3.41
N LYS A 154 7.82 -15.73 -2.24
CA LYS A 154 9.27 -15.99 -2.13
C LYS A 154 9.69 -17.17 -3.00
N LYS A 155 9.00 -18.31 -2.89
CA LYS A 155 9.30 -19.51 -3.69
C LYS A 155 9.15 -19.26 -5.20
N LEU A 156 8.12 -18.48 -5.57
CA LEU A 156 7.88 -18.13 -6.98
C LEU A 156 9.00 -17.20 -7.50
N ASN A 157 9.33 -16.14 -6.74
CA ASN A 157 10.39 -15.20 -7.12
C ASN A 157 11.73 -15.91 -7.29
N ASP A 158 12.13 -16.74 -6.32
CA ASP A 158 13.39 -17.47 -6.36
C ASP A 158 13.46 -18.40 -7.61
N ARG A 159 12.34 -19.09 -7.91
CA ARG A 159 12.26 -19.99 -9.05
C ARG A 159 12.30 -19.22 -10.37
N LEU A 160 11.55 -18.12 -10.51
CA LEU A 160 11.54 -17.30 -11.72
C LEU A 160 12.92 -16.68 -12.00
N VAL A 161 13.56 -16.12 -10.98
CA VAL A 161 14.91 -15.55 -11.09
C VAL A 161 15.92 -16.63 -11.51
N LYS A 162 15.82 -17.83 -10.90
CA LYS A 162 16.69 -18.96 -11.26
C LYS A 162 16.51 -19.39 -12.72
N VAL A 163 15.26 -19.62 -13.15
CA VAL A 163 14.96 -20.05 -14.53
C VAL A 163 15.40 -18.99 -15.54
N ALA A 164 15.10 -17.71 -15.27
CA ALA A 164 15.56 -16.63 -16.14
C ALA A 164 17.09 -16.64 -16.30
N LYS A 165 17.83 -16.85 -15.22
CA LYS A 165 19.29 -16.93 -15.25
C LYS A 165 19.79 -18.14 -16.05
N GLU A 166 19.13 -19.29 -15.95
CA GLU A 166 19.45 -20.49 -16.73
C GLU A 166 19.25 -20.26 -18.23
N GLU A 167 18.29 -19.42 -18.61
CA GLU A 167 18.00 -19.00 -19.99
C GLU A 167 18.81 -17.76 -20.45
N GLY A 168 19.75 -17.28 -19.63
CA GLY A 168 20.64 -16.16 -20.00
C GLY A 168 20.06 -14.77 -19.76
N PHE A 169 18.97 -14.66 -19.02
CA PHE A 169 18.34 -13.39 -18.64
C PHE A 169 18.58 -13.03 -17.19
N ASN A 170 18.63 -11.74 -16.89
CA ASN A 170 18.67 -11.24 -15.50
C ASN A 170 17.29 -10.69 -15.14
N LEU A 171 16.53 -11.45 -14.34
CA LEU A 171 15.21 -11.06 -13.84
C LEU A 171 15.34 -10.48 -12.43
N ILE A 172 14.87 -9.26 -12.26
CA ILE A 172 14.76 -8.58 -10.96
C ILE A 172 13.33 -8.77 -10.42
N ALA A 173 13.21 -9.26 -9.21
CA ALA A 173 11.94 -9.29 -8.46
C ALA A 173 12.06 -8.30 -7.30
N SER A 174 11.26 -7.24 -7.29
CA SER A 174 11.33 -6.16 -6.30
C SER A 174 10.06 -6.02 -5.48
N GLY A 175 10.18 -5.47 -4.27
CA GLY A 175 9.09 -5.21 -3.32
C GLY A 175 8.71 -6.40 -2.45
N MET A 176 7.47 -6.39 -1.95
CA MET A 176 6.95 -7.46 -1.09
C MET A 176 6.73 -8.74 -1.89
N PRO A 177 7.14 -9.91 -1.38
CA PRO A 177 6.98 -11.18 -2.09
C PRO A 177 5.55 -11.53 -2.47
N SER A 178 4.57 -11.11 -1.66
CA SER A 178 3.14 -11.29 -1.95
C SER A 178 2.61 -10.39 -3.08
N MET A 179 3.41 -9.41 -3.54
CA MET A 179 3.03 -8.45 -4.57
C MET A 179 4.27 -7.90 -5.28
N PRO A 180 5.09 -8.79 -5.91
CA PRO A 180 6.33 -8.38 -6.54
C PRO A 180 6.08 -7.59 -7.84
N TYR A 181 7.07 -6.81 -8.22
CA TYR A 181 7.22 -6.31 -9.57
C TYR A 181 8.41 -7.02 -10.21
N TYR A 182 8.25 -7.47 -11.44
CA TYR A 182 9.29 -8.15 -12.19
C TYR A 182 9.81 -7.27 -13.33
N ARG A 183 11.12 -7.25 -13.50
CA ARG A 183 11.78 -6.51 -14.58
C ARG A 183 12.96 -7.31 -15.12
N LEU A 184 13.03 -7.41 -16.45
CA LEU A 184 14.23 -7.87 -17.13
C LEU A 184 15.26 -6.74 -17.14
N GLU A 185 16.46 -7.02 -16.66
CA GLU A 185 17.56 -6.06 -16.66
C GLU A 185 18.28 -6.05 -18.02
N GLY A 186 18.73 -4.87 -18.45
CA GLY A 186 19.46 -4.73 -19.70
C GLY A 186 18.62 -4.74 -20.97
N VAL A 187 17.29 -4.76 -20.85
CA VAL A 187 16.37 -4.63 -21.99
C VAL A 187 15.69 -3.26 -22.00
N ASP A 188 15.30 -2.78 -23.16
CA ASP A 188 14.53 -1.56 -23.27
C ASP A 188 13.07 -1.74 -22.80
N PHE A 189 12.39 -0.62 -22.63
CA PHE A 189 11.02 -0.59 -22.12
C PHE A 189 10.02 -1.33 -23.03
N GLU A 190 10.18 -1.24 -24.34
CA GLU A 190 9.31 -1.91 -25.31
C GLU A 190 9.46 -3.43 -25.23
N THR A 191 10.68 -3.92 -25.17
CA THR A 191 10.99 -5.35 -24.99
C THR A 191 10.46 -5.87 -23.66
N HIS A 192 10.61 -5.10 -22.58
CA HIS A 192 10.08 -5.47 -21.27
C HIS A 192 8.55 -5.60 -21.28
N PHE A 193 7.83 -4.67 -21.91
CA PHE A 193 6.37 -4.75 -22.01
C PHE A 193 5.89 -5.88 -22.91
N LYS A 194 6.56 -6.15 -24.01
CA LYS A 194 6.25 -7.33 -24.84
C LYS A 194 6.36 -8.63 -24.04
N TRP A 195 7.40 -8.76 -23.23
CA TRP A 195 7.56 -9.93 -22.35
C TRP A 195 6.46 -10.07 -21.31
N ILE A 196 5.91 -8.96 -20.80
CA ILE A 196 4.79 -9.00 -19.85
C ILE A 196 3.48 -9.39 -20.52
N ASP A 197 3.28 -8.98 -21.78
CA ASP A 197 2.04 -9.22 -22.54
C ASP A 197 1.95 -10.65 -23.11
N GLU A 198 3.04 -11.39 -23.21
CA GLU A 198 3.10 -12.81 -23.63
C GLU A 198 2.91 -13.76 -22.44
#